data_47fb013e9647a781756510df33036d2c
#
_entry.id   47fb013e9647a781756510df33036d2c
#
_cell.length_a   1.000
_cell.length_b   1.000
_cell.length_c   1.000
_cell.angle_alpha   90.00
_cell.angle_beta   90.00
_cell.angle_gamma   90.00
#
_symmetry.space_group_name_H-M   'P 1'
#
loop_
_entity.id
_entity.type
_entity.pdbx_description
1 polymer ?
#
loop_
_entity_poly.entity_id
_entity_poly.type
_entity_poly.pdbx_seq_one_letter_code
_entity_poly.pdbx_strand_id
1 'polypeptide(L)'
;LYRILKNNKNVLTKNVEPAKEIINALCDDINTPEAFGQLNILFNQLQNEQDDKKSDLVSQIHSSANLLGILKKDPDEWLGYKNQTKDFDVATIQELINERNVFRSEKNYQKSDQIREQLKSLGVEIEDTLDGTIWRKS
;
A
#
# COMPACT_ATOMS: atom_id res chain seq x y z
N LEU A 1 2.11 -5.27 3.91
CA LEU A 1 0.72 -5.69 3.75
C LEU A 1 -0.07 -4.72 2.86
N TYR A 2 -0.21 -3.43 3.19
CA TYR A 2 -1.00 -2.47 2.39
C TYR A 2 -0.55 -2.35 0.93
N ARG A 3 0.76 -2.40 0.62
CA ARG A 3 1.27 -2.41 -0.76
C ARG A 3 0.74 -3.59 -1.58
N ILE A 4 0.65 -4.78 -0.97
CA ILE A 4 0.10 -5.97 -1.64
C ILE A 4 -1.40 -5.80 -1.88
N LEU A 5 -2.14 -5.30 -0.90
CA LEU A 5 -3.57 -5.03 -1.06
C LEU A 5 -3.84 -4.01 -2.16
N LYS A 6 -3.01 -2.98 -2.28
CA LYS A 6 -3.10 -1.98 -3.36
C LYS A 6 -3.01 -2.63 -4.74
N ASN A 7 -2.04 -3.52 -4.94
CA ASN A 7 -1.81 -4.19 -6.23
C ASN A 7 -2.88 -5.23 -6.56
N ASN A 8 -3.73 -5.59 -5.59
CA ASN A 8 -4.76 -6.65 -5.72
C ASN A 8 -6.17 -6.16 -5.35
N LYS A 9 -6.48 -4.87 -5.55
CA LYS A 9 -7.77 -4.28 -5.16
C LYS A 9 -8.98 -5.01 -5.75
N ASN A 10 -8.89 -5.49 -6.97
CA ASN A 10 -9.97 -6.19 -7.67
C ASN A 10 -10.36 -7.51 -6.99
N VAL A 11 -9.48 -8.04 -6.15
CA VAL A 11 -9.67 -9.31 -5.44
C VAL A 11 -10.29 -9.10 -4.07
N LEU A 12 -10.12 -7.91 -3.47
CA LEU A 12 -10.59 -7.59 -2.11
C LEU A 12 -12.11 -7.52 -1.98
N THR A 13 -12.84 -7.53 -3.09
CA THR A 13 -14.31 -7.54 -3.13
C THR A 13 -14.93 -8.92 -2.87
N LYS A 14 -14.12 -9.99 -2.90
CA LYS A 14 -14.59 -11.34 -2.60
C LYS A 14 -14.82 -11.51 -1.11
N ASN A 15 -16.03 -11.96 -0.75
CA ASN A 15 -16.36 -12.32 0.62
C ASN A 15 -15.78 -13.71 0.91
N VAL A 16 -14.55 -13.75 1.43
CA VAL A 16 -13.82 -14.96 1.77
C VAL A 16 -13.75 -15.07 3.29
N GLU A 17 -13.97 -16.27 3.83
CA GLU A 17 -13.84 -16.51 5.25
C GLU A 17 -12.38 -16.34 5.72
N PRO A 18 -12.15 -15.82 6.94
CA PRO A 18 -10.83 -15.82 7.56
C PRO A 18 -10.25 -17.22 7.66
N ALA A 19 -8.93 -17.31 7.71
CA ALA A 19 -8.23 -18.58 7.87
C ALA A 19 -8.65 -19.28 9.18
N LYS A 20 -8.92 -20.58 9.11
CA LYS A 20 -9.38 -21.37 10.25
C LYS A 20 -8.39 -21.37 11.41
N GLU A 21 -7.10 -21.37 11.10
CA GLU A 21 -6.01 -21.31 12.07
C GLU A 21 -6.07 -20.04 12.92
N ILE A 22 -6.41 -18.91 12.30
CA ILE A 22 -6.58 -17.63 13.01
C ILE A 22 -7.85 -17.64 13.86
N ILE A 23 -8.94 -18.19 13.33
CA ILE A 23 -10.19 -18.34 14.10
C ILE A 23 -9.95 -19.25 15.30
N ASN A 24 -9.27 -20.38 15.13
CA ASN A 24 -8.96 -21.31 16.21
C ASN A 24 -8.09 -20.67 17.29
N ALA A 25 -7.06 -19.90 16.91
CA ALA A 25 -6.23 -19.17 17.87
C ALA A 25 -7.04 -18.15 18.68
N LEU A 26 -8.01 -17.47 18.06
CA LEU A 26 -8.88 -16.54 18.76
C LEU A 26 -9.92 -17.24 19.66
N CYS A 27 -10.33 -18.47 19.30
CA CYS A 27 -11.23 -19.28 20.13
C CYS A 27 -10.49 -19.93 21.32
N ASP A 28 -9.15 -19.99 21.26
CA ASP A 28 -8.31 -20.48 22.37
C ASP A 28 -7.88 -19.29 23.25
N ASP A 29 -8.78 -18.88 24.13
CA ASP A 29 -8.59 -17.79 25.09
C ASP A 29 -8.08 -16.47 24.49
N ILE A 30 -8.56 -16.16 23.29
CA ILE A 30 -8.18 -14.96 22.53
C ILE A 30 -6.65 -14.88 22.33
N ASN A 31 -6.01 -15.97 21.94
CA ASN A 31 -4.57 -16.05 21.72
C ASN A 31 -4.14 -15.20 20.52
N THR A 32 -4.12 -13.87 20.71
CA THR A 32 -3.74 -12.93 19.67
C THR A 32 -2.31 -13.09 19.15
N PRO A 33 -1.29 -13.41 19.98
CA PRO A 33 0.06 -13.71 19.49
C PRO A 33 0.09 -14.84 18.46
N GLU A 34 -0.64 -15.94 18.72
CA GLU A 34 -0.75 -17.06 17.79
C GLU A 34 -1.50 -16.66 16.52
N ALA A 35 -2.61 -15.93 16.64
CA ALA A 35 -3.37 -15.44 15.50
C ALA A 35 -2.51 -14.55 14.57
N PHE A 36 -1.67 -13.68 15.11
CA PHE A 36 -0.71 -12.89 14.32
C PHE A 36 0.41 -13.75 13.73
N GLY A 37 0.85 -14.80 14.44
CA GLY A 37 1.78 -15.79 13.91
C GLY A 37 1.24 -16.47 12.68
N GLN A 38 -0.01 -16.94 12.72
CA GLN A 38 -0.69 -17.56 11.60
C GLN A 38 -0.90 -16.59 10.42
N LEU A 39 -1.23 -15.33 10.69
CA LEU A 39 -1.33 -14.31 9.66
C LEU A 39 0.02 -14.09 8.94
N ASN A 40 1.12 -14.11 9.68
CA ASN A 40 2.46 -13.98 9.11
C ASN A 40 2.86 -15.19 8.25
N ILE A 41 2.43 -16.40 8.64
CA ILE A 41 2.63 -17.61 7.83
C ILE A 41 1.91 -17.49 6.48
N LEU A 42 0.64 -17.06 6.47
CA LEU A 42 -0.12 -16.81 5.25
C LEU A 42 0.56 -15.77 4.35
N PHE A 43 1.11 -14.73 4.97
CA PHE A 43 1.84 -13.69 4.24
C PHE A 43 3.13 -14.22 3.58
N ASN A 44 3.88 -15.07 4.27
CA ASN A 44 5.07 -15.72 3.71
C ASN A 44 4.71 -16.70 2.58
N GLN A 45 3.59 -17.42 2.71
CA GLN A 45 3.07 -18.27 1.63
C GLN A 45 2.75 -17.46 0.38
N LEU A 46 2.13 -16.28 0.54
CA LEU A 46 1.81 -15.40 -0.58
C LEU A 46 3.05 -14.97 -1.38
N GLN A 47 4.18 -14.79 -0.72
CA GLN A 47 5.43 -14.40 -1.42
C GLN A 47 5.99 -15.52 -2.30
N ASN A 48 5.68 -16.77 -1.99
CA ASN A 48 6.19 -17.97 -2.67
C ASN A 48 5.14 -18.62 -3.59
N GLU A 49 3.90 -18.11 -3.61
CA GLU A 49 2.81 -18.71 -4.37
C GLU A 49 2.81 -18.29 -5.84
N GLN A 50 2.28 -19.15 -6.70
CA GLN A 50 2.06 -18.85 -8.12
C GLN A 50 0.82 -17.96 -8.31
N ASP A 51 0.76 -17.23 -9.42
CA ASP A 51 -0.23 -16.16 -9.65
C ASP A 51 -1.69 -16.63 -9.57
N ASP A 52 -2.00 -17.84 -9.98
CA ASP A 52 -3.37 -18.39 -9.96
C ASP A 52 -3.97 -18.46 -8.56
N LYS A 53 -3.17 -18.76 -7.55
CA LYS A 53 -3.61 -18.89 -6.14
C LYS A 53 -3.41 -17.64 -5.31
N LYS A 54 -2.60 -16.69 -5.77
CA LYS A 54 -2.34 -15.43 -5.07
C LYS A 54 -3.62 -14.67 -4.76
N SER A 55 -4.54 -14.65 -5.69
CA SER A 55 -5.81 -13.93 -5.57
C SER A 55 -6.64 -14.39 -4.37
N ASP A 56 -6.80 -15.69 -4.19
CA ASP A 56 -7.58 -16.27 -3.10
C ASP A 56 -6.86 -16.08 -1.76
N LEU A 57 -5.53 -16.24 -1.76
CA LEU A 57 -4.70 -16.05 -0.57
C LEU A 57 -4.69 -14.58 -0.11
N VAL A 58 -4.63 -13.61 -1.04
CA VAL A 58 -4.76 -12.18 -0.72
C VAL A 58 -6.11 -11.88 -0.07
N SER A 59 -7.21 -12.43 -0.61
CA SER A 59 -8.55 -12.26 -0.06
C SER A 59 -8.65 -12.86 1.35
N GLN A 60 -8.09 -14.04 1.56
CA GLN A 60 -8.07 -14.70 2.86
C GLN A 60 -7.23 -13.94 3.89
N ILE A 61 -6.04 -13.44 3.51
CA ILE A 61 -5.20 -12.57 4.33
C ILE A 61 -5.97 -11.30 4.73
N HIS A 62 -6.63 -10.66 3.77
CA HIS A 62 -7.40 -9.45 4.03
C HIS A 62 -8.55 -9.70 5.01
N SER A 63 -9.35 -10.76 4.80
CA SER A 63 -10.45 -11.14 5.69
C SER A 63 -9.96 -11.46 7.10
N SER A 64 -8.87 -12.23 7.22
CA SER A 64 -8.23 -12.58 8.49
C SER A 64 -7.70 -11.36 9.24
N ALA A 65 -7.04 -10.45 8.51
CA ALA A 65 -6.54 -9.21 9.07
C ALA A 65 -7.66 -8.27 9.54
N ASN A 66 -8.78 -8.22 8.81
CA ASN A 66 -9.96 -7.47 9.21
C ASN A 66 -10.62 -8.03 10.48
N LEU A 67 -10.63 -9.35 10.66
CA LEU A 67 -11.06 -9.99 11.89
C LEU A 67 -10.21 -9.54 13.09
N LEU A 68 -8.88 -9.43 12.90
CA LEU A 68 -7.93 -8.92 13.90
C LEU A 68 -7.98 -7.39 14.07
N GLY A 69 -8.87 -6.70 13.37
CA GLY A 69 -9.02 -5.24 13.48
C GLY A 69 -8.02 -4.42 12.66
N ILE A 70 -7.16 -5.06 11.86
CA ILE A 70 -6.14 -4.40 11.05
C ILE A 70 -6.53 -4.40 9.55
N LEU A 71 -5.83 -3.61 8.72
CA LEU A 71 -6.03 -3.45 7.28
C LEU A 71 -7.45 -2.99 6.88
N LYS A 72 -8.16 -2.27 7.76
CA LYS A 72 -9.52 -1.76 7.53
C LYS A 72 -9.58 -0.53 6.63
N LYS A 73 -8.46 0.20 6.51
CA LYS A 73 -8.41 1.40 5.67
C LYS A 73 -8.16 1.04 4.22
N ASP A 74 -8.65 1.90 3.32
CA ASP A 74 -8.27 1.80 1.89
C ASP A 74 -6.74 1.88 1.76
N PRO A 75 -6.11 0.99 0.97
CA PRO A 75 -4.67 0.97 0.81
C PRO A 75 -4.06 2.28 0.31
N ASP A 76 -4.76 2.99 -0.59
CA ASP A 76 -4.25 4.26 -1.11
C ASP A 76 -4.35 5.37 -0.06
N GLU A 77 -5.41 5.35 0.75
CA GLU A 77 -5.56 6.27 1.88
C GLU A 77 -4.45 6.04 2.92
N TRP A 78 -4.21 4.77 3.31
CA TRP A 78 -3.20 4.43 4.30
C TRP A 78 -1.78 4.74 3.84
N LEU A 79 -1.50 4.50 2.55
CA LEU A 79 -0.18 4.76 1.96
C LEU A 79 0.00 6.23 1.56
N GLY A 80 -1.01 7.08 1.76
CA GLY A 80 -0.96 8.50 1.44
C GLY A 80 -1.08 8.81 -0.06
N TYR A 81 -1.50 7.84 -0.89
CA TYR A 81 -1.70 8.07 -2.33
C TYR A 81 -3.01 8.77 -2.66
N LYS A 82 -4.03 8.66 -1.80
CA LYS A 82 -5.26 9.43 -1.89
C LYS A 82 -5.13 10.67 -1.02
N ASN A 83 -4.95 11.81 -1.66
CA ASN A 83 -5.02 13.07 -0.93
C ASN A 83 -6.47 13.41 -0.61
N GLN A 84 -6.83 13.28 0.63
CA GLN A 84 -8.11 13.71 1.16
C GLN A 84 -8.05 15.13 1.77
N THR A 85 -7.13 15.96 1.35
CA THR A 85 -7.12 17.34 1.84
C THR A 85 -7.52 18.30 0.74
N LYS A 86 -8.58 19.05 0.99
CA LYS A 86 -9.14 20.11 0.14
C LYS A 86 -8.16 21.27 -0.17
N ASP A 87 -6.94 21.20 0.38
CA ASP A 87 -5.95 22.29 0.30
C ASP A 87 -4.77 22.00 -0.64
N PHE A 88 -4.73 20.82 -1.27
CA PHE A 88 -3.67 20.50 -2.23
C PHE A 88 -4.25 20.42 -3.64
N ASP A 89 -3.76 21.27 -4.50
CA ASP A 89 -3.99 21.14 -5.94
C ASP A 89 -3.18 19.95 -6.47
N VAL A 90 -3.84 18.80 -6.57
CA VAL A 90 -3.26 17.54 -7.10
C VAL A 90 -2.73 17.74 -8.50
N ALA A 91 -3.36 18.62 -9.30
CA ALA A 91 -2.91 18.94 -10.64
C ALA A 91 -1.53 19.60 -10.61
N THR A 92 -1.34 20.60 -9.74
CA THR A 92 -0.05 21.28 -9.56
C THR A 92 1.05 20.32 -9.11
N ILE A 93 0.75 19.39 -8.19
CA ILE A 93 1.73 18.39 -7.75
C ILE A 93 2.12 17.47 -8.90
N GLN A 94 1.15 17.02 -9.69
CA GLN A 94 1.41 16.15 -10.83
C GLN A 94 2.22 16.87 -11.93
N GLU A 95 1.95 18.14 -12.16
CA GLU A 95 2.74 18.97 -13.10
C GLU A 95 4.20 19.09 -12.63
N LEU A 96 4.43 19.40 -11.35
CA LEU A 96 5.78 19.46 -10.78
C LEU A 96 6.53 18.12 -10.88
N ILE A 97 5.85 17.01 -10.65
CA ILE A 97 6.45 15.67 -10.81
C ILE A 97 6.82 15.41 -12.26
N ASN A 98 5.95 15.76 -13.21
CA ASN A 98 6.21 15.60 -14.64
C ASN A 98 7.40 16.47 -15.08
N GLU A 99 7.44 17.72 -14.66
CA GLU A 99 8.53 18.66 -14.94
C GLU A 99 9.87 18.13 -14.38
N ARG A 100 9.87 17.65 -13.13
CA ARG A 100 11.04 17.02 -12.54
C ARG A 100 11.54 15.83 -13.36
N ASN A 101 10.63 14.98 -13.84
CA ASN A 101 11.00 13.80 -14.62
C ASN A 101 11.60 14.18 -15.98
N VAL A 102 11.11 15.26 -16.62
CA VAL A 102 11.71 15.83 -17.83
C VAL A 102 13.13 16.29 -17.55
N PHE A 103 13.38 17.07 -16.51
CA PHE A 103 14.72 17.54 -16.16
C PHE A 103 15.68 16.39 -15.83
N ARG A 104 15.18 15.31 -15.22
CA ARG A 104 16.00 14.10 -15.01
C ARG A 104 16.38 13.41 -16.33
N SER A 105 15.46 13.33 -17.27
CA SER A 105 15.74 12.74 -18.59
C SER A 105 16.78 13.55 -19.36
N GLU A 106 16.77 14.88 -19.19
CA GLU A 106 17.74 15.83 -19.74
C GLU A 106 19.06 15.89 -18.97
N LYS A 107 19.19 15.09 -17.88
CA LYS A 107 20.34 15.09 -16.94
C LYS A 107 20.56 16.44 -16.24
N ASN A 108 19.54 17.28 -16.17
CA ASN A 108 19.55 18.55 -15.46
C ASN A 108 19.17 18.31 -13.98
N TYR A 109 20.08 17.68 -13.23
CA TYR A 109 19.84 17.28 -11.85
C TYR A 109 19.59 18.47 -10.92
N GLN A 110 20.24 19.60 -11.20
CA GLN A 110 20.07 20.82 -10.37
C GLN A 110 18.60 21.30 -10.36
N LYS A 111 17.95 21.37 -11.51
CA LYS A 111 16.54 21.74 -11.59
C LYS A 111 15.62 20.66 -11.00
N SER A 112 15.93 19.41 -11.24
CA SER A 112 15.20 18.28 -10.65
C SER A 112 15.22 18.32 -9.13
N ASP A 113 16.36 18.65 -8.51
CA ASP A 113 16.49 18.75 -7.05
C ASP A 113 15.74 19.98 -6.51
N GLN A 114 15.74 21.11 -7.22
CA GLN A 114 14.94 22.29 -6.85
C GLN A 114 13.44 21.95 -6.78
N ILE A 115 12.91 21.23 -7.76
CA ILE A 115 11.50 20.79 -7.76
C ILE A 115 11.23 19.82 -6.61
N ARG A 116 12.17 18.93 -6.30
CA ARG A 116 12.04 18.03 -5.15
C ARG A 116 11.94 18.78 -3.82
N GLU A 117 12.77 19.78 -3.62
CA GLU A 117 12.70 20.65 -2.43
C GLU A 117 11.40 21.48 -2.39
N GLN A 118 10.92 21.92 -3.54
CA GLN A 118 9.64 22.62 -3.65
C GLN A 118 8.48 21.69 -3.25
N LEU A 119 8.43 20.44 -3.76
CA LEU A 119 7.44 19.45 -3.36
C LEU A 119 7.52 19.14 -1.85
N LYS A 120 8.74 19.02 -1.32
CA LYS A 120 8.95 18.80 0.11
C LYS A 120 8.46 19.98 0.96
N SER A 121 8.66 21.22 0.51
CA SER A 121 8.13 22.41 1.19
C SER A 121 6.61 22.46 1.21
N LEU A 122 5.96 21.84 0.22
CA LEU A 122 4.51 21.62 0.17
C LEU A 122 4.06 20.43 1.01
N GLY A 123 4.94 19.77 1.76
CA GLY A 123 4.60 18.57 2.54
C GLY A 123 4.37 17.33 1.69
N VAL A 124 4.99 17.25 0.52
CA VAL A 124 4.89 16.13 -0.42
C VAL A 124 6.22 15.39 -0.49
N GLU A 125 6.20 14.11 -0.16
CA GLU A 125 7.33 13.19 -0.38
C GLU A 125 7.13 12.42 -1.67
N ILE A 126 8.18 12.30 -2.46
CA ILE A 126 8.20 11.56 -3.71
C ILE A 126 9.12 10.35 -3.60
N GLU A 127 8.70 9.23 -4.20
CA GLU A 127 9.48 7.98 -4.30
C GLU A 127 9.51 7.55 -5.76
N ASP A 128 10.71 7.34 -6.30
CA ASP A 128 10.88 6.81 -7.66
C ASP A 128 10.79 5.29 -7.62
N THR A 129 9.94 4.71 -8.45
CA THR A 129 9.75 3.26 -8.59
C THR A 129 10.00 2.84 -10.04
N LEU A 130 10.05 1.53 -10.30
CA LEU A 130 10.20 0.99 -11.65
C LEU A 130 9.03 1.39 -12.58
N ASP A 131 7.85 1.60 -12.00
CA ASP A 131 6.62 1.95 -12.72
C ASP A 131 6.41 3.48 -12.84
N GLY A 132 7.32 4.29 -12.26
CA GLY A 132 7.24 5.76 -12.29
C GLY A 132 7.47 6.41 -10.93
N THR A 133 7.25 7.72 -10.84
CA THR A 133 7.35 8.48 -9.60
C THR A 133 6.00 8.48 -8.89
N ILE A 134 5.97 8.00 -7.67
CA ILE A 134 4.81 8.06 -6.78
C ILE A 134 5.04 9.12 -5.70
N TRP A 135 3.96 9.65 -5.14
CA TRP A 135 4.05 10.66 -4.11
C TRP A 135 3.07 10.42 -2.96
N ARG A 136 3.40 10.95 -1.81
CA ARG A 136 2.58 10.90 -0.60
C ARG A 136 2.71 12.20 0.17
N LYS A 137 1.72 12.50 1.00
CA LYS A 137 1.82 13.60 1.97
C LYS A 137 2.74 13.19 3.12
N SER A 138 3.67 14.07 3.46
CA SER A 138 4.52 13.94 4.64
C SER A 138 3.74 14.15 5.94
#